data_67adec5b81050c233f9f48a019fee612
#
_entry.id   67adec5b81050c233f9f48a019fee612
#
_cell.length_a   1.000
_cell.length_b   1.000
_cell.length_c   1.000
_cell.angle_alpha   90.00
_cell.angle_beta   90.00
_cell.angle_gamma   90.00
#
_symmetry.space_group_name_H-M   'P 1'
#
loop_
_entity.id
_entity.type
_entity.pdbx_description
1 polymer ?
#
loop_
_entity_poly.entity_id
_entity_poly.type
_entity_poly.pdbx_seq_one_letter_code
_entity_poly.pdbx_strand_id
1 'polypeptide(L)'
;MPRYLPVQNEAANERVKSVYAEVMRQLGVVPNAIKTLAHSDRILKPVADAYLALNGESGLSEKIRQLVVLKTCRLDKCAYTVARHTELAKSAGWTDDHLKALDDYVGSDLFSFYEKDALRLVELVRSTPDEITNEFWTQLDNHYTSDQVVEMITLVGFYGMINRLALALQIEPDKP
;
A
#
# COMPACT_ATOMS: atom_id res chain seq x y z
N MET A 1 -8.12 12.51 16.82
CA MET A 1 -8.88 11.50 17.58
C MET A 1 -9.72 10.71 16.59
N PRO A 2 -9.64 9.38 16.55
CA PRO A 2 -10.36 8.57 15.58
C PRO A 2 -11.88 8.69 15.73
N ARG A 3 -12.60 8.61 14.60
CA ARG A 3 -14.07 8.62 14.58
C ARG A 3 -14.65 7.34 15.18
N TYR A 4 -13.98 6.21 14.93
CA TYR A 4 -14.27 4.90 15.54
C TYR A 4 -12.98 4.34 16.11
N LEU A 5 -12.99 3.93 17.36
CA LEU A 5 -11.83 3.27 17.97
C LEU A 5 -11.62 1.90 17.30
N PRO A 6 -10.36 1.52 17.04
CA PRO A 6 -10.07 0.18 16.52
C PRO A 6 -10.64 -0.90 17.46
N VAL A 7 -11.37 -1.87 16.91
CA VAL A 7 -11.92 -2.99 17.69
C VAL A 7 -10.77 -3.82 18.23
N GLN A 8 -10.63 -3.88 19.55
CA GLN A 8 -9.59 -4.67 20.21
C GLN A 8 -10.00 -6.15 20.27
N ASN A 9 -9.01 -7.04 20.41
CA ASN A 9 -9.25 -8.48 20.41
C ASN A 9 -10.23 -8.94 21.47
N GLU A 10 -10.23 -8.28 22.64
CA GLU A 10 -11.10 -8.59 23.77
C GLU A 10 -12.58 -8.29 23.48
N ALA A 11 -12.83 -7.29 22.64
CA ALA A 11 -14.18 -6.87 22.23
C ALA A 11 -14.64 -7.54 20.92
N ALA A 12 -13.78 -8.31 20.27
CA ALA A 12 -14.03 -8.94 18.97
C ALA A 12 -14.85 -10.23 19.13
N ASN A 13 -15.79 -10.46 18.20
CA ASN A 13 -16.45 -11.75 18.08
C ASN A 13 -15.51 -12.81 17.45
N GLU A 14 -15.89 -14.08 17.48
CA GLU A 14 -15.05 -15.19 17.03
C GLU A 14 -14.65 -15.08 15.54
N ARG A 15 -15.51 -14.54 14.69
CA ARG A 15 -15.21 -14.31 13.27
C ARG A 15 -14.11 -13.26 13.09
N VAL A 16 -14.20 -12.17 13.82
CA VAL A 16 -13.17 -11.10 13.82
C VAL A 16 -11.86 -11.61 14.39
N LYS A 17 -11.90 -12.36 15.51
CA LYS A 17 -10.71 -12.97 16.11
C LYS A 17 -9.98 -13.92 15.15
N SER A 18 -10.74 -14.73 14.41
CA SER A 18 -10.15 -15.62 13.39
C SER A 18 -9.38 -14.83 12.30
N VAL A 19 -9.95 -13.72 11.82
CA VAL A 19 -9.26 -12.85 10.85
C VAL A 19 -8.02 -12.21 11.47
N TYR A 20 -8.10 -11.73 12.71
CA TYR A 20 -6.95 -11.16 13.40
C TYR A 20 -5.82 -12.16 13.62
N ALA A 21 -6.15 -13.40 13.97
CA ALA A 21 -5.16 -14.46 14.12
C ALA A 21 -4.42 -14.74 12.80
N GLU A 22 -5.13 -14.76 11.68
CA GLU A 22 -4.53 -14.94 10.36
C GLU A 22 -3.63 -13.76 9.97
N VAL A 23 -4.10 -12.52 10.15
CA VAL A 23 -3.30 -11.31 9.88
C VAL A 23 -2.06 -11.27 10.79
N MET A 24 -2.20 -11.57 12.08
CA MET A 24 -1.10 -11.62 13.03
C MET A 24 -0.06 -12.67 12.63
N ARG A 25 -0.50 -13.86 12.18
CA ARG A 25 0.39 -14.95 11.77
C ARG A 25 1.25 -14.55 10.57
N GLN A 26 0.69 -13.81 9.60
CA GLN A 26 1.41 -13.43 8.38
C GLN A 26 2.24 -12.16 8.53
N LEU A 27 1.74 -11.16 9.26
CA LEU A 27 2.35 -9.83 9.33
C LEU A 27 3.01 -9.50 10.68
N GLY A 28 2.84 -10.35 11.69
CA GLY A 28 3.32 -10.09 13.05
C GLY A 28 2.59 -8.98 13.80
N VAL A 29 1.60 -8.35 13.18
CA VAL A 29 0.80 -7.25 13.74
C VAL A 29 -0.58 -7.20 13.07
N VAL A 30 -1.60 -6.79 13.82
CA VAL A 30 -2.91 -6.46 13.24
C VAL A 30 -2.99 -4.93 13.12
N PRO A 31 -2.92 -4.35 11.90
CA PRO A 31 -2.95 -2.90 11.72
C PRO A 31 -4.26 -2.27 12.20
N ASN A 32 -4.20 -1.02 12.67
CA ASN A 32 -5.39 -0.28 13.09
C ASN A 32 -6.44 -0.13 11.98
N ALA A 33 -6.03 -0.06 10.71
CA ALA A 33 -6.95 -0.09 9.59
C ALA A 33 -7.78 -1.38 9.55
N ILE A 34 -7.16 -2.55 9.77
CA ILE A 34 -7.85 -3.85 9.86
C ILE A 34 -8.76 -3.89 11.10
N LYS A 35 -8.28 -3.40 12.25
CA LYS A 35 -9.10 -3.31 13.47
C LYS A 35 -10.29 -2.37 13.32
N THR A 36 -10.15 -1.32 12.52
CA THR A 36 -11.25 -0.39 12.23
C THR A 36 -12.26 -1.01 11.26
N LEU A 37 -11.81 -1.79 10.26
CA LEU A 37 -12.68 -2.54 9.37
C LEU A 37 -13.54 -3.57 10.10
N ALA A 38 -13.13 -4.02 11.29
CA ALA A 38 -13.88 -4.97 12.11
C ALA A 38 -15.24 -4.44 12.63
N HIS A 39 -15.49 -3.14 12.54
CA HIS A 39 -16.85 -2.58 12.74
C HIS A 39 -17.84 -3.09 11.68
N SER A 40 -17.36 -3.63 10.56
CA SER A 40 -18.17 -4.31 9.56
C SER A 40 -17.59 -5.70 9.27
N ASP A 41 -17.96 -6.68 10.09
CA ASP A 41 -17.44 -8.04 10.00
C ASP A 41 -17.74 -8.73 8.65
N ARG A 42 -18.78 -8.26 7.92
CA ARG A 42 -19.08 -8.73 6.58
C ARG A 42 -17.98 -8.42 5.56
N ILE A 43 -17.37 -7.24 5.64
CA ILE A 43 -16.33 -6.81 4.68
C ILE A 43 -14.91 -7.04 5.23
N LEU A 44 -14.76 -7.26 6.52
CA LEU A 44 -13.45 -7.44 7.15
C LEU A 44 -12.65 -8.56 6.48
N LYS A 45 -13.23 -9.76 6.41
CA LYS A 45 -12.50 -10.91 5.87
C LYS A 45 -12.06 -10.73 4.41
N PRO A 46 -12.96 -10.39 3.44
CA PRO A 46 -12.53 -10.20 2.05
C PRO A 46 -11.48 -9.10 1.88
N VAL A 47 -11.53 -8.02 2.67
CA VAL A 47 -10.53 -6.96 2.61
C VAL A 47 -9.21 -7.42 3.25
N ALA A 48 -9.26 -8.14 4.36
CA ALA A 48 -8.08 -8.71 4.98
C ALA A 48 -7.41 -9.75 4.08
N ASP A 49 -8.17 -10.61 3.41
CA ASP A 49 -7.64 -11.60 2.46
C ASP A 49 -6.92 -10.89 1.29
N ALA A 50 -7.50 -9.84 0.72
CA ALA A 50 -6.87 -9.04 -0.32
C ALA A 50 -5.60 -8.34 0.20
N TYR A 51 -5.65 -7.79 1.42
CA TYR A 51 -4.49 -7.16 2.07
C TYR A 51 -3.33 -8.16 2.23
N LEU A 52 -3.62 -9.37 2.69
CA LEU A 52 -2.62 -10.42 2.87
C LEU A 52 -2.06 -10.91 1.53
N ALA A 53 -2.91 -11.09 0.52
CA ALA A 53 -2.47 -11.48 -0.81
C ALA A 53 -1.51 -10.45 -1.42
N LEU A 54 -1.83 -9.14 -1.33
CA LEU A 54 -1.02 -8.05 -1.87
C LEU A 54 0.28 -7.79 -1.09
N ASN A 55 0.38 -8.26 0.16
CA ASN A 55 1.58 -8.13 0.99
C ASN A 55 2.32 -9.48 1.18
N GLY A 56 1.85 -10.54 0.55
CA GLY A 56 2.45 -11.87 0.56
C GLY A 56 3.50 -12.09 -0.53
N GLU A 57 3.68 -13.35 -0.93
CA GLU A 57 4.52 -13.71 -2.08
C GLU A 57 3.96 -13.09 -3.37
N SER A 58 4.83 -12.55 -4.20
CA SER A 58 4.49 -11.72 -5.34
C SER A 58 5.52 -11.84 -6.45
N GLY A 59 5.10 -11.57 -7.69
CA GLY A 59 6.00 -11.38 -8.83
C GLY A 59 6.83 -10.10 -8.74
N LEU A 60 6.41 -9.11 -7.93
CA LEU A 60 7.17 -7.90 -7.65
C LEU A 60 8.18 -8.14 -6.55
N SER A 61 9.39 -7.58 -6.70
CA SER A 61 10.31 -7.50 -5.58
C SER A 61 9.72 -6.65 -4.46
N GLU A 62 10.03 -7.00 -3.20
CA GLU A 62 9.60 -6.21 -2.04
C GLU A 62 9.98 -4.73 -2.19
N LYS A 63 11.15 -4.47 -2.76
CA LYS A 63 11.65 -3.12 -3.02
C LYS A 63 10.69 -2.33 -3.92
N ILE A 64 10.27 -2.89 -5.07
CA ILE A 64 9.33 -2.23 -5.99
C ILE A 64 7.93 -2.13 -5.38
N ARG A 65 7.45 -3.19 -4.71
CA ARG A 65 6.16 -3.15 -4.02
C ARG A 65 6.07 -2.00 -3.03
N GLN A 66 7.07 -1.85 -2.14
CA GLN A 66 7.09 -0.76 -1.17
C GLN A 66 7.22 0.61 -1.81
N LEU A 67 7.93 0.72 -2.95
CA LEU A 67 8.01 1.97 -3.72
C LEU A 67 6.64 2.41 -4.23
N VAL A 68 5.90 1.50 -4.87
CA VAL A 68 4.55 1.73 -5.41
C VAL A 68 3.57 2.12 -4.29
N VAL A 69 3.59 1.37 -3.20
CA VAL A 69 2.70 1.62 -2.06
C VAL A 69 3.01 2.97 -1.40
N LEU A 70 4.28 3.24 -1.11
CA LEU A 70 4.67 4.49 -0.43
C LEU A 70 4.38 5.71 -1.31
N LYS A 71 4.63 5.64 -2.63
CA LYS A 71 4.27 6.73 -3.56
C LYS A 71 2.76 6.96 -3.57
N THR A 72 1.94 5.90 -3.62
CA THR A 72 0.47 6.00 -3.51
C THR A 72 0.05 6.70 -2.22
N CYS A 73 0.63 6.30 -1.09
CA CYS A 73 0.30 6.87 0.23
C CYS A 73 0.67 8.35 0.32
N ARG A 74 1.80 8.76 -0.28
CA ARG A 74 2.23 10.17 -0.33
C ARG A 74 1.32 11.02 -1.21
N LEU A 75 0.95 10.53 -2.40
CA LEU A 75 0.01 11.21 -3.28
C LEU A 75 -1.36 11.41 -2.61
N ASP A 76 -1.81 10.45 -1.79
CA ASP A 76 -3.03 10.56 -1.00
C ASP A 76 -2.87 11.41 0.27
N LYS A 77 -1.64 11.81 0.61
CA LYS A 77 -1.30 12.56 1.84
C LYS A 77 -1.79 11.87 3.13
N CYS A 78 -1.77 10.55 3.15
CA CYS A 78 -2.23 9.75 4.27
C CYS A 78 -1.09 9.48 5.26
N ALA A 79 -0.98 10.29 6.32
CA ALA A 79 0.09 10.16 7.31
C ALA A 79 0.14 8.77 7.97
N TYR A 80 -1.01 8.13 8.18
CA TYR A 80 -1.12 6.78 8.76
C TYR A 80 -0.33 5.74 7.94
N THR A 81 -0.62 5.64 6.65
CA THR A 81 0.01 4.66 5.76
C THR A 81 1.44 5.07 5.39
N VAL A 82 1.72 6.38 5.23
CA VAL A 82 3.08 6.90 5.00
C VAL A 82 4.01 6.49 6.13
N ALA A 83 3.62 6.65 7.39
CA ALA A 83 4.45 6.27 8.53
C ALA A 83 4.82 4.78 8.48
N ARG A 84 3.83 3.90 8.29
CA ARG A 84 4.04 2.46 8.20
C ARG A 84 4.93 2.06 7.03
N HIS A 85 4.61 2.54 5.82
CA HIS A 85 5.30 2.12 4.60
C HIS A 85 6.67 2.78 4.42
N THR A 86 6.97 3.88 5.13
CA THR A 86 8.33 4.41 5.22
C THR A 86 9.27 3.40 5.88
N GLU A 87 8.88 2.81 7.00
CA GLU A 87 9.70 1.80 7.69
C GLU A 87 9.84 0.50 6.87
N LEU A 88 8.76 0.06 6.25
CA LEU A 88 8.79 -1.11 5.36
C LEU A 88 9.68 -0.86 4.12
N ALA A 89 9.64 0.33 3.54
CA ALA A 89 10.50 0.72 2.43
C ALA A 89 11.99 0.71 2.85
N LYS A 90 12.32 1.22 4.02
CA LYS A 90 13.69 1.15 4.57
C LYS A 90 14.13 -0.31 4.74
N SER A 91 13.27 -1.15 5.29
CA SER A 91 13.54 -2.58 5.46
C SER A 91 13.74 -3.29 4.11
N ALA A 92 13.09 -2.83 3.05
CA ALA A 92 13.24 -3.31 1.68
C ALA A 92 14.49 -2.75 0.95
N GLY A 93 15.29 -1.91 1.62
CA GLY A 93 16.55 -1.37 1.12
C GLY A 93 16.49 0.04 0.52
N TRP A 94 15.39 0.76 0.69
CA TRP A 94 15.32 2.18 0.33
C TRP A 94 16.02 3.05 1.40
N THR A 95 16.92 3.94 0.97
CA THR A 95 17.62 4.86 1.87
C THR A 95 16.81 6.13 2.14
N ASP A 96 17.16 6.86 3.19
CA ASP A 96 16.55 8.15 3.48
C ASP A 96 16.66 9.15 2.32
N ASP A 97 17.72 9.09 1.52
CA ASP A 97 17.90 9.97 0.36
C ASP A 97 16.93 9.61 -0.77
N HIS A 98 16.69 8.31 -1.05
CA HIS A 98 15.62 7.88 -1.96
C HIS A 98 14.26 8.36 -1.47
N LEU A 99 13.99 8.22 -0.17
CA LEU A 99 12.71 8.62 0.41
C LEU A 99 12.49 10.14 0.34
N LYS A 100 13.53 10.95 0.48
CA LYS A 100 13.45 12.41 0.26
C LYS A 100 13.20 12.76 -1.19
N ALA A 101 13.86 12.07 -2.11
CA ALA A 101 13.76 12.31 -3.55
C ALA A 101 12.48 11.75 -4.20
N LEU A 102 11.66 10.98 -3.46
CA LEU A 102 10.51 10.25 -4.01
C LEU A 102 9.47 11.16 -4.68
N ASP A 103 9.32 12.39 -4.22
CA ASP A 103 8.35 13.33 -4.78
C ASP A 103 8.89 14.06 -6.03
N ASP A 104 10.23 14.12 -6.17
CA ASP A 104 10.95 14.67 -7.34
C ASP A 104 11.83 13.60 -8.02
N TYR A 105 11.32 12.38 -8.14
CA TYR A 105 12.05 11.22 -8.65
C TYR A 105 12.49 11.37 -10.10
N VAL A 106 11.77 12.17 -10.89
CA VAL A 106 12.05 12.35 -12.33
C VAL A 106 13.44 12.93 -12.55
N GLY A 107 13.79 13.99 -11.81
CA GLY A 107 15.09 14.67 -11.87
C GLY A 107 16.20 14.00 -11.07
N SER A 108 15.88 12.97 -10.27
CA SER A 108 16.86 12.32 -9.40
C SER A 108 17.61 11.20 -10.10
N ASP A 109 18.94 11.13 -9.92
CA ASP A 109 19.78 10.02 -10.39
C ASP A 109 19.77 8.80 -9.45
N LEU A 110 19.04 8.89 -8.32
CA LEU A 110 18.95 7.81 -7.35
C LEU A 110 18.08 6.64 -7.83
N PHE A 111 17.11 6.91 -8.72
CA PHE A 111 16.19 5.90 -9.25
C PHE A 111 16.60 5.45 -10.64
N SER A 112 16.64 4.15 -10.84
CA SER A 112 16.81 3.53 -12.16
C SER A 112 15.59 3.79 -13.07
N PHE A 113 15.73 3.52 -14.36
CA PHE A 113 14.65 3.72 -15.33
C PHE A 113 13.41 2.90 -14.98
N TYR A 114 13.57 1.62 -14.64
CA TYR A 114 12.42 0.77 -14.27
C TYR A 114 11.73 1.24 -12.96
N GLU A 115 12.48 1.76 -11.99
CA GLU A 115 11.91 2.34 -10.77
C GLU A 115 11.13 3.62 -11.06
N LYS A 116 11.66 4.48 -11.97
CA LYS A 116 10.94 5.68 -12.44
C LYS A 116 9.67 5.32 -13.19
N ASP A 117 9.67 4.25 -13.98
CA ASP A 117 8.47 3.78 -14.69
C ASP A 117 7.40 3.30 -13.72
N ALA A 118 7.76 2.56 -12.66
CA ALA A 118 6.82 2.17 -11.62
C ALA A 118 6.21 3.40 -10.92
N LEU A 119 7.02 4.40 -10.59
CA LEU A 119 6.54 5.64 -9.96
C LEU A 119 5.61 6.43 -10.88
N ARG A 120 5.95 6.51 -12.18
CA ARG A 120 5.11 7.17 -13.18
C ARG A 120 3.78 6.45 -13.37
N LEU A 121 3.80 5.09 -13.37
CA LEU A 121 2.58 4.29 -13.42
C LEU A 121 1.66 4.63 -12.25
N VAL A 122 2.20 4.74 -11.03
CA VAL A 122 1.42 5.12 -9.85
C VAL A 122 0.74 6.47 -10.05
N GLU A 123 1.45 7.48 -10.55
CA GLU A 123 0.90 8.83 -10.79
C GLU A 123 -0.22 8.80 -11.82
N LEU A 124 -0.02 8.12 -12.95
CA LEU A 124 -1.02 8.00 -14.00
C LEU A 124 -2.27 7.24 -13.54
N VAL A 125 -2.10 6.08 -12.90
CA VAL A 125 -3.22 5.29 -12.37
C VAL A 125 -4.02 6.08 -11.32
N ARG A 126 -3.34 6.94 -10.55
CA ARG A 126 -4.01 7.76 -9.52
C ARG A 126 -4.76 8.96 -10.09
N SER A 127 -4.31 9.54 -11.19
CA SER A 127 -4.86 10.82 -11.71
C SER A 127 -5.64 10.65 -13.01
N THR A 128 -5.08 9.98 -13.99
CA THR A 128 -5.59 9.89 -15.37
C THR A 128 -5.41 8.49 -15.95
N PRO A 129 -6.04 7.45 -15.36
CA PRO A 129 -5.79 6.05 -15.75
C PRO A 129 -6.21 5.74 -17.20
N ASP A 130 -7.09 6.51 -17.79
CA ASP A 130 -7.56 6.39 -19.17
C ASP A 130 -6.69 7.16 -20.18
N GLU A 131 -5.72 7.95 -19.72
CA GLU A 131 -4.79 8.72 -20.56
C GLU A 131 -3.40 8.05 -20.67
N ILE A 132 -3.23 6.83 -20.18
CA ILE A 132 -1.94 6.12 -20.28
C ILE A 132 -1.68 5.77 -21.74
N THR A 133 -0.61 6.33 -22.31
CA THR A 133 -0.31 6.20 -23.75
C THR A 133 0.25 4.84 -24.13
N ASN A 134 0.08 4.43 -25.39
CA ASN A 134 0.64 3.18 -25.90
C ASN A 134 2.17 3.14 -25.81
N GLU A 135 2.84 4.29 -25.97
CA GLU A 135 4.29 4.42 -25.83
C GLU A 135 4.73 4.09 -24.41
N PHE A 136 3.98 4.54 -23.42
CA PHE A 136 4.30 4.23 -22.02
C PHE A 136 4.01 2.76 -21.67
N TRP A 137 2.96 2.16 -22.24
CA TRP A 137 2.72 0.72 -22.13
C TRP A 137 3.89 -0.08 -22.71
N THR A 138 4.34 0.28 -23.91
CA THR A 138 5.52 -0.37 -24.54
C THR A 138 6.77 -0.22 -23.68
N GLN A 139 6.96 0.94 -23.02
CA GLN A 139 8.09 1.17 -22.13
C GLN A 139 7.99 0.29 -20.87
N LEU A 140 6.81 0.16 -20.27
CA LEU A 140 6.58 -0.72 -19.12
C LEU A 140 6.86 -2.18 -19.45
N ASP A 141 6.41 -2.66 -20.61
CA ASP A 141 6.58 -4.05 -21.05
C ASP A 141 8.07 -4.44 -21.25
N ASN A 142 8.98 -3.46 -21.39
CA ASN A 142 10.42 -3.72 -21.40
C ASN A 142 10.98 -4.02 -19.99
N HIS A 143 10.28 -3.64 -18.94
CA HIS A 143 10.78 -3.73 -17.56
C HIS A 143 9.94 -4.66 -16.66
N TYR A 144 8.66 -4.84 -16.98
CA TYR A 144 7.71 -5.55 -16.14
C TYR A 144 6.86 -6.52 -16.95
N THR A 145 6.56 -7.66 -16.36
CA THR A 145 5.57 -8.58 -16.94
C THR A 145 4.16 -8.04 -16.74
N SER A 146 3.19 -8.53 -17.54
CA SER A 146 1.79 -8.15 -17.38
C SER A 146 1.24 -8.45 -15.98
N ASP A 147 1.69 -9.54 -15.35
CA ASP A 147 1.35 -9.90 -13.98
C ASP A 147 1.82 -8.82 -12.98
N GLN A 148 3.08 -8.39 -13.09
CA GLN A 148 3.65 -7.33 -12.26
C GLN A 148 2.93 -5.98 -12.44
N VAL A 149 2.58 -5.64 -13.69
CA VAL A 149 1.84 -4.41 -13.98
C VAL A 149 0.44 -4.44 -13.36
N VAL A 150 -0.28 -5.55 -13.52
CA VAL A 150 -1.61 -5.73 -12.91
C VAL A 150 -1.53 -5.65 -11.39
N GLU A 151 -0.50 -6.25 -10.79
CA GLU A 151 -0.27 -6.17 -9.35
C GLU A 151 0.00 -4.73 -8.89
N MET A 152 0.86 -3.97 -9.58
CA MET A 152 1.13 -2.55 -9.28
C MET A 152 -0.16 -1.71 -9.32
N ILE A 153 -0.98 -1.87 -10.38
CA ILE A 153 -2.25 -1.15 -10.50
C ILE A 153 -3.21 -1.52 -9.37
N THR A 154 -3.26 -2.81 -9.03
CA THR A 154 -4.10 -3.31 -7.92
C THR A 154 -3.65 -2.73 -6.58
N LEU A 155 -2.34 -2.66 -6.32
CA LEU A 155 -1.77 -2.02 -5.14
C LEU A 155 -2.18 -0.54 -5.03
N VAL A 156 -2.10 0.21 -6.13
CA VAL A 156 -2.53 1.62 -6.16
C VAL A 156 -4.01 1.75 -5.78
N GLY A 157 -4.87 0.93 -6.37
CA GLY A 157 -6.32 0.94 -6.07
C GLY A 157 -6.62 0.55 -4.63
N PHE A 158 -6.00 -0.52 -4.16
CA PHE A 158 -6.21 -1.06 -2.81
C PHE A 158 -5.75 -0.07 -1.73
N TYR A 159 -4.51 0.45 -1.84
CA TYR A 159 -4.01 1.42 -0.88
C TYR A 159 -4.73 2.77 -1.00
N GLY A 160 -5.21 3.14 -2.17
CA GLY A 160 -6.12 4.26 -2.34
C GLY A 160 -7.42 4.11 -1.54
N MET A 161 -7.99 2.90 -1.46
CA MET A 161 -9.13 2.58 -0.59
C MET A 161 -8.76 2.68 0.90
N ILE A 162 -7.66 2.06 1.31
CA ILE A 162 -7.19 2.10 2.71
C ILE A 162 -6.88 3.53 3.15
N ASN A 163 -6.25 4.34 2.30
CA ASN A 163 -5.94 5.73 2.58
C ASN A 163 -7.21 6.56 2.80
N ARG A 164 -8.24 6.39 1.97
CA ARG A 164 -9.54 7.07 2.15
C ARG A 164 -10.22 6.65 3.44
N LEU A 165 -10.19 5.36 3.78
CA LEU A 165 -10.71 4.87 5.06
C LEU A 165 -9.97 5.53 6.23
N ALA A 166 -8.64 5.54 6.18
CA ALA A 166 -7.80 6.10 7.24
C ALA A 166 -8.01 7.61 7.42
N LEU A 167 -8.06 8.36 6.31
CA LEU A 167 -8.30 9.81 6.34
C LEU A 167 -9.69 10.16 6.83
N ALA A 168 -10.73 9.51 6.29
CA ALA A 168 -12.12 9.79 6.65
C ALA A 168 -12.41 9.46 8.12
N LEU A 169 -11.87 8.35 8.63
CA LEU A 169 -12.09 7.89 9.99
C LEU A 169 -11.02 8.39 10.98
N GLN A 170 -10.02 9.14 10.50
CA GLN A 170 -8.92 9.65 11.31
C GLN A 170 -8.19 8.54 12.08
N ILE A 171 -7.86 7.45 11.37
CA ILE A 171 -7.17 6.31 11.98
C ILE A 171 -5.77 6.76 12.42
N GLU A 172 -5.45 6.50 13.68
CA GLU A 172 -4.14 6.82 14.24
C GLU A 172 -3.09 5.77 13.85
N PRO A 173 -1.80 6.17 13.72
CA PRO A 173 -0.72 5.24 13.46
C PRO A 173 -0.70 4.06 14.44
N ASP A 174 -0.25 2.92 13.95
CA ASP A 174 -0.04 1.75 14.80
C ASP A 174 1.01 2.11 15.86
N LYS A 175 0.75 1.73 17.11
CA LYS A 175 1.76 1.89 18.17
C LYS A 175 2.85 0.85 17.98
N PRO A 176 4.10 1.20 18.24
CA PRO A 176 5.21 0.25 18.21
C PRO A 176 5.03 -0.89 19.21
#